data_8bd01fb72c94ee37f762528b8147e38e
#
_entry.id   8bd01fb72c94ee37f762528b8147e38e
#
_cell.length_a   1.000
_cell.length_b   1.000
_cell.length_c   1.000
_cell.angle_alpha   90.00
_cell.angle_beta   90.00
_cell.angle_gamma   90.00
#
_symmetry.space_group_name_H-M   'P 1'
#
loop_
_entity.id
_entity.type
_entity.pdbx_description
1 polymer ?
#
loop_
_entity_poly.entity_id
_entity_poly.type
_entity_poly.pdbx_seq_one_letter_code
_entity_poly.pdbx_strand_id
1 'polypeptide(L)'
;MKIVFYSTNSNTFNPQTFLYETLPSNQYFFDKFIKKHPDDEFICVSQLPAMFMPEKSVNILPENLDALEFADYILTLNVDIAIAMTFWVSPFDWLSINDCLVAQKLEINGVKTICHPLDTNLICFDKWKTHQFLLQYGFQVPDTIFVDHDLYFCAGSHKEVIHNVYKDSIKNQLAQLSLPLIIKDTVGLSSYGMTVVHTYGEALCYLNSKRNNSNRIVQKYIQGKQYGVEIYGCPGNYHIFPLFEFTLNQYGISSPKLSEKNGPFPVDNELQKILISLAEKMRFCGIAQVDLIFSDNKWYIIEINPRLNGMTYTNCAYLGKSVFDLLYDFCIIPFKKRLAKQNDDISGIDWTLERTQLSDFGSNKLLNVKLPILSSEKMAELKKIDGVKILNQTNNKEAKQEREKGFCECIIVDENELKLEQTFEKIKTICTNSSTE
;
A
#
# COMPACT_ATOMS: atom_id res chain seq x y z
N MET A 1 -22.89 17.33 4.16
CA MET A 1 -21.63 17.65 4.90
C MET A 1 -20.60 18.14 3.92
N LYS A 2 -19.66 18.96 4.37
CA LYS A 2 -18.54 19.44 3.56
C LYS A 2 -17.31 18.59 3.81
N ILE A 3 -16.84 17.87 2.79
CA ILE A 3 -15.82 16.81 2.90
C ILE A 3 -14.63 17.19 2.04
N VAL A 4 -13.44 17.19 2.62
CA VAL A 4 -12.20 17.42 1.87
C VAL A 4 -11.40 16.13 1.72
N PHE A 5 -11.01 15.81 0.50
CA PHE A 5 -9.96 14.86 0.19
C PHE A 5 -8.64 15.61 0.07
N TYR A 6 -7.65 15.25 0.85
CA TYR A 6 -6.37 15.94 0.84
C TYR A 6 -5.20 14.99 0.66
N SER A 7 -4.15 15.49 0.04
CA SER A 7 -2.87 14.83 -0.04
C SER A 7 -1.76 15.86 0.05
N THR A 8 -0.83 15.66 0.95
CA THR A 8 0.40 16.45 1.00
C THR A 8 1.34 16.13 -0.17
N ASN A 9 0.92 15.21 -1.04
CA ASN A 9 1.56 14.90 -2.31
C ASN A 9 0.56 15.00 -3.47
N SER A 10 0.96 15.69 -4.52
CA SER A 10 0.17 15.89 -5.75
C SER A 10 -0.11 14.60 -6.53
N ASN A 11 0.66 13.54 -6.33
CA ASN A 11 0.58 12.33 -7.15
C ASN A 11 -0.79 11.65 -7.09
N THR A 12 -1.49 11.74 -5.96
CA THR A 12 -2.81 11.14 -5.81
C THR A 12 -3.83 11.75 -6.78
N PHE A 13 -3.70 13.05 -7.06
CA PHE A 13 -4.60 13.78 -7.94
C PHE A 13 -4.02 13.98 -9.35
N ASN A 14 -2.78 13.52 -9.59
CA ASN A 14 -2.15 13.60 -10.89
C ASN A 14 -2.65 12.47 -11.80
N PRO A 15 -3.32 12.78 -12.91
CA PRO A 15 -3.83 11.78 -13.84
C PRO A 15 -2.75 10.88 -14.45
N GLN A 16 -1.53 11.37 -14.59
CA GLN A 16 -0.44 10.57 -15.18
C GLN A 16 0.06 9.44 -14.28
N THR A 17 -0.24 9.49 -12.99
CA THR A 17 0.28 8.51 -12.03
C THR A 17 -0.61 7.27 -11.88
N PHE A 18 -1.94 7.40 -12.09
CA PHE A 18 -2.92 6.34 -11.78
C PHE A 18 -4.10 6.26 -12.76
N LEU A 19 -3.91 6.65 -14.00
CA LEU A 19 -4.93 6.48 -15.00
C LEU A 19 -4.83 5.08 -15.62
N TYR A 20 -5.97 4.39 -15.60
CA TYR A 20 -6.20 3.40 -16.64
C TYR A 20 -6.25 4.15 -17.95
N GLU A 21 -5.32 3.92 -18.85
CA GLU A 21 -5.38 4.53 -20.18
C GLU A 21 -6.66 4.18 -20.94
N THR A 22 -7.35 3.12 -20.52
CA THR A 22 -8.64 2.67 -21.05
C THR A 22 -9.84 3.21 -20.27
N LEU A 23 -9.62 3.95 -19.17
CA LEU A 23 -10.69 4.53 -18.36
C LEU A 23 -10.65 6.06 -18.45
N PRO A 24 -11.79 6.71 -18.21
CA PRO A 24 -11.87 8.15 -18.13
C PRO A 24 -10.96 8.74 -17.02
N SER A 25 -10.67 10.02 -17.12
CA SER A 25 -9.80 10.74 -16.17
C SER A 25 -10.29 10.69 -14.72
N ASN A 26 -9.39 10.91 -13.76
CA ASN A 26 -9.76 11.08 -12.34
C ASN A 26 -10.84 12.15 -12.15
N GLN A 27 -10.81 13.21 -12.95
CA GLN A 27 -11.86 14.22 -12.99
C GLN A 27 -13.23 13.61 -13.32
N TYR A 28 -13.31 12.76 -14.34
CA TYR A 28 -14.58 12.10 -14.72
C TYR A 28 -15.10 11.24 -13.56
N PHE A 29 -14.22 10.50 -12.89
CA PHE A 29 -14.62 9.71 -11.72
C PHE A 29 -15.09 10.60 -10.57
N PHE A 30 -14.41 11.70 -10.33
CA PHE A 30 -14.78 12.64 -9.29
C PHE A 30 -16.10 13.35 -9.60
N ASP A 31 -16.29 13.82 -10.83
CA ASP A 31 -17.56 14.43 -11.26
C ASP A 31 -18.74 13.45 -11.17
N LYS A 32 -18.51 12.18 -11.52
CA LYS A 32 -19.51 11.13 -11.36
C LYS A 32 -19.82 10.83 -9.91
N PHE A 33 -18.79 10.81 -9.07
CA PHE A 33 -18.87 10.60 -7.64
C PHE A 33 -19.69 11.72 -6.98
N ILE A 34 -19.40 12.98 -7.27
CA ILE A 34 -20.17 14.14 -6.75
C ILE A 34 -21.65 14.03 -7.15
N LYS A 35 -21.94 13.70 -8.41
CA LYS A 35 -23.34 13.55 -8.89
C LYS A 35 -24.08 12.43 -8.17
N LYS A 36 -23.38 11.39 -7.75
CA LYS A 36 -23.95 10.25 -7.01
C LYS A 36 -24.29 10.61 -5.57
N HIS A 37 -23.60 11.62 -4.98
CA HIS A 37 -23.76 12.03 -3.59
C HIS A 37 -24.11 13.52 -3.48
N PRO A 38 -25.32 13.95 -3.96
CA PRO A 38 -25.69 15.36 -4.05
C PRO A 38 -25.90 16.06 -2.70
N ASP A 39 -26.04 15.30 -1.61
CA ASP A 39 -26.24 15.82 -0.26
C ASP A 39 -24.95 16.26 0.43
N ASP A 40 -23.82 16.00 -0.19
CA ASP A 40 -22.49 16.33 0.31
C ASP A 40 -21.75 17.27 -0.65
N GLU A 41 -20.97 18.19 -0.08
CA GLU A 41 -20.03 19.03 -0.81
C GLU A 41 -18.64 18.40 -0.72
N PHE A 42 -17.97 18.22 -1.87
CA PHE A 42 -16.64 17.61 -1.92
C PHE A 42 -15.60 18.57 -2.49
N ILE A 43 -14.44 18.61 -1.85
CA ILE A 43 -13.29 19.42 -2.25
C ILE A 43 -12.06 18.51 -2.26
N CYS A 44 -11.18 18.71 -3.24
CA CYS A 44 -9.82 18.14 -3.23
C CYS A 44 -8.80 19.22 -2.95
N VAL A 45 -7.81 18.92 -2.10
CA VAL A 45 -6.71 19.83 -1.75
C VAL A 45 -5.37 19.13 -1.93
N SER A 46 -4.47 19.75 -2.69
CA SER A 46 -3.14 19.22 -3.00
C SER A 46 -2.11 20.36 -3.08
N GLN A 47 -0.84 20.06 -2.81
CA GLN A 47 0.25 21.07 -2.86
C GLN A 47 0.77 21.36 -4.27
N LEU A 48 0.57 20.48 -5.24
CA LEU A 48 1.07 20.70 -6.61
C LEU A 48 -0.09 20.80 -7.59
N PRO A 49 0.12 21.47 -8.73
CA PRO A 49 -0.94 21.63 -9.71
C PRO A 49 -1.45 20.27 -10.13
N ALA A 50 -2.63 19.90 -9.65
CA ALA A 50 -3.44 18.89 -10.24
C ALA A 50 -3.88 19.41 -11.61
N MET A 51 -3.05 19.24 -12.60
CA MET A 51 -3.23 19.86 -13.94
C MET A 51 -4.55 19.51 -14.63
N PHE A 52 -5.46 18.77 -13.98
CA PHE A 52 -6.58 18.14 -14.65
C PHE A 52 -7.87 18.01 -13.85
N MET A 53 -7.99 18.72 -12.72
CA MET A 53 -9.29 18.80 -12.05
C MET A 53 -9.95 20.14 -12.33
N PRO A 54 -11.29 20.24 -12.41
CA PRO A 54 -11.95 21.52 -12.68
C PRO A 54 -11.57 22.53 -11.61
N GLU A 55 -11.32 23.77 -12.05
CA GLU A 55 -10.91 24.88 -11.18
C GLU A 55 -11.81 25.10 -9.95
N LYS A 56 -13.04 24.57 -9.98
CA LYS A 56 -14.02 24.72 -8.91
C LYS A 56 -13.96 23.63 -7.82
N SER A 57 -13.30 22.49 -8.07
CA SER A 57 -13.31 21.34 -7.15
C SER A 57 -11.95 21.05 -6.53
N VAL A 58 -10.88 21.69 -6.98
CA VAL A 58 -9.53 21.48 -6.49
C VAL A 58 -8.90 22.79 -6.10
N ASN A 59 -8.49 22.86 -4.86
CA ASN A 59 -7.67 23.93 -4.33
C ASN A 59 -6.21 23.52 -4.41
N ILE A 60 -5.45 24.22 -5.24
CA ILE A 60 -4.02 24.02 -5.41
C ILE A 60 -3.29 24.98 -4.50
N LEU A 61 -2.46 24.44 -3.63
CA LEU A 61 -1.63 25.21 -2.72
C LEU A 61 -0.23 25.42 -3.28
N PRO A 62 0.47 26.48 -2.83
CA PRO A 62 1.87 26.69 -3.15
C PRO A 62 2.71 25.44 -2.80
N GLU A 63 3.75 25.21 -3.58
CA GLU A 63 4.78 24.24 -3.25
C GLU A 63 5.46 24.63 -1.94
N ASN A 64 5.89 23.62 -1.15
CA ASN A 64 6.67 23.79 0.07
C ASN A 64 5.93 24.30 1.32
N LEU A 65 4.63 24.17 1.40
CA LEU A 65 3.94 24.30 2.68
C LEU A 65 4.32 23.13 3.60
N ASP A 66 4.58 23.46 4.85
CA ASP A 66 4.69 22.39 5.85
C ASP A 66 3.30 21.83 6.21
N ALA A 67 3.29 20.71 6.95
CA ALA A 67 2.03 20.05 7.30
C ALA A 67 1.08 20.94 8.11
N LEU A 68 1.61 21.86 8.90
CA LEU A 68 0.81 22.75 9.75
C LEU A 68 0.19 23.87 8.93
N GLU A 69 0.95 24.47 8.02
CA GLU A 69 0.46 25.50 7.07
C GLU A 69 -0.61 24.90 6.14
N PHE A 70 -0.39 23.65 5.71
CA PHE A 70 -1.36 22.92 4.90
C PHE A 70 -2.68 22.69 5.66
N ALA A 71 -2.60 22.31 6.93
CA ALA A 71 -3.78 22.16 7.79
C ALA A 71 -4.49 23.51 8.02
N ASP A 72 -3.74 24.61 8.23
CA ASP A 72 -4.32 25.95 8.39
C ASP A 72 -5.16 26.35 7.19
N TYR A 73 -4.67 26.04 5.98
CA TYR A 73 -5.47 26.29 4.79
C TYR A 73 -6.77 25.46 4.78
N ILE A 74 -6.72 24.16 5.09
CA ILE A 74 -7.94 23.33 5.15
C ILE A 74 -8.93 23.90 6.15
N LEU A 75 -8.47 24.40 7.30
CA LEU A 75 -9.33 25.03 8.31
C LEU A 75 -10.11 26.24 7.75
N THR A 76 -9.50 27.03 6.84
CA THR A 76 -10.20 28.15 6.19
C THR A 76 -11.39 27.71 5.34
N LEU A 77 -11.42 26.46 4.92
CA LEU A 77 -12.51 25.92 4.08
C LEU A 77 -13.76 25.53 4.88
N ASN A 78 -13.69 25.54 6.21
CA ASN A 78 -14.80 25.17 7.10
C ASN A 78 -15.39 23.80 6.75
N VAL A 79 -14.55 22.75 6.72
CA VAL A 79 -14.94 21.39 6.38
C VAL A 79 -15.37 20.60 7.62
N ASP A 80 -16.30 19.67 7.44
CA ASP A 80 -16.76 18.75 8.50
C ASP A 80 -15.86 17.54 8.65
N ILE A 81 -15.39 16.99 7.51
CA ILE A 81 -14.56 15.79 7.45
C ILE A 81 -13.40 16.02 6.51
N ALA A 82 -12.20 15.63 6.91
CA ALA A 82 -11.00 15.59 6.10
C ALA A 82 -10.48 14.17 5.93
N ILE A 83 -10.14 13.79 4.70
CA ILE A 83 -9.75 12.42 4.33
C ILE A 83 -8.37 12.45 3.67
N ALA A 84 -7.42 11.76 4.28
CA ALA A 84 -6.08 11.59 3.74
C ALA A 84 -6.09 10.62 2.55
N MET A 85 -5.50 11.05 1.44
CA MET A 85 -5.45 10.27 0.20
C MET A 85 -4.03 10.05 -0.32
N THR A 86 -3.03 10.16 0.54
CA THR A 86 -1.66 10.01 0.07
C THR A 86 -1.42 8.61 -0.42
N PHE A 87 -0.93 8.54 -1.64
CA PHE A 87 -0.43 7.35 -2.27
C PHE A 87 1.10 7.27 -2.10
N TRP A 88 1.61 6.06 -2.30
CA TRP A 88 3.04 5.82 -2.35
C TRP A 88 3.74 6.59 -3.48
N VAL A 89 4.90 7.15 -3.19
CA VAL A 89 5.73 7.86 -4.15
C VAL A 89 7.19 7.39 -4.07
N SER A 90 7.84 7.33 -5.22
CA SER A 90 9.28 7.20 -5.33
C SER A 90 9.87 8.57 -5.75
N PRO A 91 10.97 9.04 -5.17
CA PRO A 91 11.75 8.42 -4.11
C PRO A 91 11.01 8.36 -2.79
N PHE A 92 11.49 7.47 -1.93
CA PHE A 92 10.95 7.25 -0.59
C PHE A 92 10.84 8.55 0.20
N ASP A 93 9.68 8.81 0.78
CA ASP A 93 9.42 10.01 1.55
C ASP A 93 8.48 9.77 2.75
N TRP A 94 8.28 10.83 3.52
CA TRP A 94 7.51 10.86 4.75
C TRP A 94 6.03 11.21 4.54
N LEU A 95 5.49 11.13 3.36
CA LEU A 95 4.20 11.71 3.00
C LEU A 95 3.03 11.22 3.84
N SER A 96 2.93 9.91 4.09
CA SER A 96 1.86 9.41 4.96
C SER A 96 1.97 9.94 6.40
N ILE A 97 3.18 10.25 6.85
CA ILE A 97 3.44 10.89 8.15
C ILE A 97 3.05 12.35 8.11
N ASN A 98 3.33 13.07 7.01
CA ASN A 98 2.88 14.44 6.81
C ASN A 98 1.35 14.53 6.85
N ASP A 99 0.64 13.62 6.19
CA ASP A 99 -0.82 13.57 6.24
C ASP A 99 -1.34 13.37 7.66
N CYS A 100 -0.65 12.58 8.49
CA CYS A 100 -1.00 12.41 9.91
C CYS A 100 -0.81 13.69 10.72
N LEU A 101 0.24 14.48 10.45
CA LEU A 101 0.45 15.77 11.12
C LEU A 101 -0.64 16.77 10.75
N VAL A 102 -1.04 16.78 9.47
CA VAL A 102 -2.20 17.57 9.01
C VAL A 102 -3.46 17.14 9.78
N ALA A 103 -3.75 15.82 9.82
CA ALA A 103 -4.91 15.28 10.52
C ALA A 103 -4.92 15.66 11.99
N GLN A 104 -3.82 15.53 12.71
CA GLN A 104 -3.73 15.92 14.12
C GLN A 104 -4.09 17.38 14.36
N LYS A 105 -3.58 18.30 13.51
CA LYS A 105 -3.91 19.72 13.64
C LYS A 105 -5.38 19.99 13.35
N LEU A 106 -5.95 19.33 12.34
CA LEU A 106 -7.37 19.42 12.03
C LEU A 106 -8.26 18.94 13.17
N GLU A 107 -7.92 17.80 13.79
CA GLU A 107 -8.65 17.24 14.92
C GLU A 107 -8.64 18.13 16.16
N ILE A 108 -7.48 18.73 16.47
CA ILE A 108 -7.36 19.72 17.57
C ILE A 108 -8.32 20.90 17.34
N ASN A 109 -8.59 21.27 16.07
CA ASN A 109 -9.49 22.35 15.70
C ASN A 109 -10.93 21.87 15.41
N GLY A 110 -11.29 20.63 15.78
CA GLY A 110 -12.66 20.10 15.75
C GLY A 110 -13.09 19.48 14.42
N VAL A 111 -12.24 19.45 13.40
CA VAL A 111 -12.50 18.74 12.13
C VAL A 111 -12.37 17.24 12.37
N LYS A 112 -13.29 16.46 11.86
CA LYS A 112 -13.20 14.99 11.91
C LYS A 112 -12.28 14.50 10.80
N THR A 113 -11.42 13.52 11.10
CA THR A 113 -10.47 13.01 10.12
C THR A 113 -10.64 11.52 9.83
N ILE A 114 -10.39 11.13 8.58
CA ILE A 114 -10.17 9.76 8.15
C ILE A 114 -8.70 9.70 7.69
N CYS A 115 -7.84 9.39 8.64
CA CYS A 115 -6.41 9.28 8.51
C CYS A 115 -5.88 8.30 9.56
N HIS A 116 -4.90 7.49 9.21
CA HIS A 116 -4.25 6.60 10.17
C HIS A 116 -3.53 7.43 11.25
N PRO A 117 -3.53 6.99 12.51
CA PRO A 117 -2.78 7.68 13.57
C PRO A 117 -1.28 7.80 13.25
N LEU A 118 -0.67 8.86 13.73
CA LEU A 118 0.76 9.12 13.51
C LEU A 118 1.65 7.99 14.05
N ASP A 119 1.36 7.49 15.25
CA ASP A 119 2.09 6.38 15.86
C ASP A 119 1.97 5.10 15.02
N THR A 120 0.81 4.81 14.45
CA THR A 120 0.59 3.69 13.52
C THR A 120 1.47 3.81 12.29
N ASN A 121 1.49 5.00 11.66
CA ASN A 121 2.35 5.23 10.51
C ASN A 121 3.83 5.11 10.85
N LEU A 122 4.27 5.65 11.99
CA LEU A 122 5.67 5.55 12.46
C LEU A 122 6.08 4.11 12.79
N ILE A 123 5.16 3.28 13.28
CA ILE A 123 5.40 1.85 13.49
C ILE A 123 5.54 1.14 12.16
N CYS A 124 4.58 1.34 11.23
CA CYS A 124 4.58 0.67 9.95
C CYS A 124 5.69 1.13 8.99
N PHE A 125 6.21 2.34 9.20
CA PHE A 125 7.33 2.88 8.44
C PHE A 125 8.64 2.11 8.66
N ASP A 126 8.84 1.55 9.84
CA ASP A 126 10.02 0.81 10.24
C ASP A 126 9.68 -0.68 10.45
N LYS A 127 10.25 -1.57 9.64
CA LYS A 127 9.99 -3.02 9.68
C LYS A 127 10.36 -3.66 11.03
N TRP A 128 11.35 -3.11 11.74
CA TRP A 128 11.69 -3.59 13.07
C TRP A 128 10.63 -3.18 14.10
N LYS A 129 10.16 -1.94 14.07
CA LYS A 129 9.07 -1.49 14.95
C LYS A 129 7.78 -2.25 14.67
N THR A 130 7.46 -2.48 13.38
CA THR A 130 6.33 -3.33 12.97
C THR A 130 6.46 -4.73 13.57
N HIS A 131 7.63 -5.35 13.43
CA HIS A 131 7.88 -6.69 13.98
C HIS A 131 7.70 -6.73 15.50
N GLN A 132 8.27 -5.75 16.24
CA GLN A 132 8.11 -5.65 17.70
C GLN A 132 6.66 -5.50 18.11
N PHE A 133 5.89 -4.65 17.41
CA PHE A 133 4.47 -4.46 17.67
C PHE A 133 3.69 -5.76 17.45
N LEU A 134 3.93 -6.45 16.33
CA LEU A 134 3.25 -7.70 16.01
C LEU A 134 3.53 -8.78 17.06
N LEU A 135 4.79 -8.92 17.49
CA LEU A 135 5.17 -9.83 18.58
C LEU A 135 4.48 -9.48 19.91
N GLN A 136 4.46 -8.21 20.28
CA GLN A 136 3.82 -7.73 21.52
C GLN A 136 2.36 -8.13 21.61
N TYR A 137 1.65 -8.12 20.49
CA TYR A 137 0.24 -8.48 20.43
C TYR A 137 -0.04 -9.93 20.02
N GLY A 138 1.00 -10.76 19.93
CA GLY A 138 0.88 -12.20 19.68
C GLY A 138 0.57 -12.59 18.22
N PHE A 139 0.80 -11.69 17.27
CA PHE A 139 0.66 -12.01 15.86
C PHE A 139 1.82 -12.90 15.38
N GLN A 140 1.53 -13.78 14.42
CA GLN A 140 2.54 -14.65 13.86
C GLN A 140 3.46 -13.87 12.91
N VAL A 141 4.76 -13.87 13.21
CA VAL A 141 5.82 -13.23 12.42
C VAL A 141 7.01 -14.17 12.28
N PRO A 142 7.88 -13.98 11.27
CA PRO A 142 9.13 -14.74 11.15
C PRO A 142 10.08 -14.44 12.32
N ASP A 143 10.88 -15.43 12.74
CA ASP A 143 11.99 -15.21 13.67
C ASP A 143 12.95 -14.16 13.10
N THR A 144 13.27 -13.12 13.87
CA THR A 144 13.92 -11.91 13.38
C THR A 144 15.02 -11.43 14.33
N ILE A 145 16.13 -11.01 13.75
CA ILE A 145 17.23 -10.32 14.43
C ILE A 145 17.30 -8.89 13.91
N PHE A 146 17.46 -7.94 14.82
CA PHE A 146 17.78 -6.55 14.49
C PHE A 146 19.29 -6.35 14.45
N VAL A 147 19.77 -5.66 13.41
CA VAL A 147 21.16 -5.26 13.25
C VAL A 147 21.24 -3.75 13.19
N ASP A 148 21.67 -3.15 14.30
CA ASP A 148 21.95 -1.73 14.38
C ASP A 148 23.22 -1.41 13.58
N HIS A 149 23.11 -0.51 12.62
CA HIS A 149 24.20 -0.15 11.71
C HIS A 149 25.38 0.48 12.48
N ASP A 150 25.07 1.45 13.34
CA ASP A 150 26.09 2.23 14.01
C ASP A 150 26.88 1.38 15.00
N LEU A 151 26.21 0.50 15.71
CA LEU A 151 26.87 -0.46 16.60
C LEU A 151 27.66 -1.52 15.82
N TYR A 152 27.14 -1.96 14.69
CA TYR A 152 27.77 -3.00 13.88
C TYR A 152 29.07 -2.53 13.22
N PHE A 153 29.12 -1.27 12.76
CA PHE A 153 30.29 -0.67 12.14
C PHE A 153 31.08 0.24 13.08
N CYS A 154 30.60 0.48 14.31
CA CYS A 154 31.10 1.50 15.22
C CYS A 154 31.14 2.89 14.57
N ALA A 155 30.13 3.19 13.73
CA ALA A 155 29.99 4.49 13.08
C ALA A 155 29.85 5.60 14.13
N GLY A 156 30.39 6.78 13.84
CA GLY A 156 30.39 7.90 14.79
C GLY A 156 31.33 7.75 16.00
N SER A 157 32.00 6.61 16.15
CA SER A 157 33.06 6.43 17.17
C SER A 157 34.40 6.87 16.60
N HIS A 158 34.99 7.92 17.18
CA HIS A 158 36.36 8.33 16.89
C HIS A 158 37.40 7.52 17.67
N LYS A 159 36.96 6.47 18.37
CA LYS A 159 37.82 5.59 19.16
C LYS A 159 38.11 4.32 18.37
N GLU A 160 39.34 3.86 18.39
CA GLU A 160 39.68 2.54 17.89
C GLU A 160 38.95 1.47 18.69
N VAL A 161 38.18 0.63 17.97
CA VAL A 161 37.49 -0.53 18.54
C VAL A 161 38.31 -1.76 18.18
N ILE A 162 39.06 -2.27 19.14
CA ILE A 162 39.91 -3.46 18.97
C ILE A 162 39.05 -4.70 18.74
N HIS A 163 37.93 -4.80 19.44
CA HIS A 163 37.02 -5.94 19.36
C HIS A 163 35.55 -5.47 19.41
N ASN A 164 34.78 -5.76 18.37
CA ASN A 164 33.37 -5.38 18.31
C ASN A 164 32.50 -6.51 18.86
N VAL A 165 32.21 -6.46 20.15
CA VAL A 165 31.37 -7.44 20.86
C VAL A 165 29.93 -7.50 20.25
N TYR A 166 29.43 -6.39 19.75
CA TYR A 166 28.09 -6.39 19.08
C TYR A 166 28.08 -7.26 17.83
N LYS A 167 29.14 -7.20 17.01
CA LYS A 167 29.26 -8.11 15.83
C LYS A 167 29.28 -9.57 16.24
N ASP A 168 29.95 -9.91 17.34
CA ASP A 168 29.98 -11.30 17.80
C ASP A 168 28.61 -11.73 18.34
N SER A 169 27.90 -10.84 19.03
CA SER A 169 26.52 -11.08 19.43
C SER A 169 25.62 -11.36 18.20
N ILE A 170 25.72 -10.54 17.14
CA ILE A 170 24.97 -10.76 15.92
C ILE A 170 25.32 -12.11 15.26
N LYS A 171 26.60 -12.49 15.19
CA LYS A 171 27.02 -13.81 14.67
C LYS A 171 26.37 -14.95 15.45
N ASN A 172 26.37 -14.86 16.78
CA ASN A 172 25.78 -15.87 17.65
C ASN A 172 24.26 -15.97 17.45
N GLN A 173 23.57 -14.84 17.31
CA GLN A 173 22.14 -14.81 17.04
C GLN A 173 21.82 -15.41 15.64
N LEU A 174 22.60 -15.06 14.61
CA LEU A 174 22.45 -15.61 13.26
C LEU A 174 22.52 -17.14 13.26
N ALA A 175 23.45 -17.71 14.04
CA ALA A 175 23.61 -19.17 14.14
C ALA A 175 22.38 -19.88 14.76
N GLN A 176 21.48 -19.15 15.40
CA GLN A 176 20.23 -19.68 15.97
C GLN A 176 19.06 -19.63 14.99
N LEU A 177 19.15 -18.85 13.93
CA LEU A 177 18.12 -18.78 12.90
C LEU A 177 18.27 -19.92 11.89
N SER A 178 17.15 -20.51 11.47
CA SER A 178 17.14 -21.53 10.41
C SER A 178 17.30 -20.90 9.03
N LEU A 179 18.17 -21.47 8.20
CA LEU A 179 18.36 -21.12 6.81
C LEU A 179 17.20 -21.60 5.93
N PRO A 180 16.91 -20.94 4.79
CA PRO A 180 17.53 -19.70 4.31
C PRO A 180 17.04 -18.46 5.10
N LEU A 181 17.78 -17.35 4.98
CA LEU A 181 17.45 -16.10 5.63
C LEU A 181 17.14 -15.03 4.59
N ILE A 182 16.33 -14.03 4.98
CA ILE A 182 16.12 -12.82 4.20
C ILE A 182 16.60 -11.61 5.00
N ILE A 183 17.40 -10.77 4.37
CA ILE A 183 17.94 -9.54 4.96
C ILE A 183 17.24 -8.35 4.31
N LYS A 184 16.77 -7.41 5.13
CA LYS A 184 16.01 -6.24 4.67
C LYS A 184 16.49 -4.99 5.39
N ASP A 185 16.40 -3.85 4.72
CA ASP A 185 16.44 -2.56 5.40
C ASP A 185 15.23 -2.40 6.32
N THR A 186 15.43 -1.80 7.50
CA THR A 186 14.28 -1.52 8.39
C THR A 186 13.34 -0.51 7.77
N VAL A 187 13.88 0.44 7.03
CA VAL A 187 13.15 1.48 6.29
C VAL A 187 13.41 1.31 4.81
N GLY A 188 12.38 1.18 4.02
CA GLY A 188 12.50 0.99 2.56
C GLY A 188 11.21 0.51 1.93
N LEU A 189 11.14 0.60 0.62
CA LEU A 189 9.97 0.33 -0.20
C LEU A 189 10.27 -0.69 -1.29
N SER A 190 9.23 -1.32 -1.82
CA SER A 190 9.25 -2.12 -3.06
C SER A 190 10.36 -3.16 -3.12
N SER A 191 10.66 -3.81 -2.01
CA SER A 191 11.73 -4.83 -1.92
C SER A 191 13.16 -4.30 -2.17
N TYR A 192 13.39 -2.97 -2.13
CA TYR A 192 14.73 -2.40 -2.18
C TYR A 192 15.57 -2.86 -0.98
N GLY A 193 16.84 -3.17 -1.22
CA GLY A 193 17.76 -3.59 -0.17
C GLY A 193 17.42 -4.94 0.47
N MET A 194 16.57 -5.77 -0.19
CA MET A 194 16.29 -7.14 0.26
C MET A 194 17.17 -8.14 -0.46
N THR A 195 17.66 -9.13 0.27
CA THR A 195 18.37 -10.28 -0.30
C THR A 195 18.04 -11.55 0.47
N VAL A 196 17.92 -12.66 -0.25
CA VAL A 196 17.83 -14.00 0.33
C VAL A 196 19.21 -14.61 0.33
N VAL A 197 19.61 -15.19 1.44
CA VAL A 197 20.92 -15.85 1.65
C VAL A 197 20.71 -17.28 2.13
N HIS A 198 21.54 -18.17 1.63
CA HIS A 198 21.43 -19.61 1.88
C HIS A 198 22.47 -20.14 2.87
N THR A 199 23.43 -19.29 3.22
CA THR A 199 24.48 -19.61 4.20
C THR A 199 24.70 -18.47 5.17
N TYR A 200 25.20 -18.77 6.37
CA TYR A 200 25.58 -17.74 7.33
C TYR A 200 26.78 -16.90 6.83
N GLY A 201 27.65 -17.50 6.01
CA GLY A 201 28.75 -16.79 5.36
C GLY A 201 28.26 -15.69 4.44
N GLU A 202 27.26 -15.98 3.59
CA GLU A 202 26.60 -14.99 2.73
C GLU A 202 25.94 -13.88 3.56
N ALA A 203 25.26 -14.24 4.64
CA ALA A 203 24.63 -13.25 5.52
C ALA A 203 25.67 -12.29 6.11
N LEU A 204 26.78 -12.82 6.63
CA LEU A 204 27.86 -12.00 7.17
C LEU A 204 28.56 -11.16 6.10
N CYS A 205 28.75 -11.71 4.89
CA CYS A 205 29.31 -10.97 3.76
C CYS A 205 28.41 -9.77 3.40
N TYR A 206 27.09 -9.99 3.32
CA TYR A 206 26.13 -8.93 3.05
C TYR A 206 26.15 -7.85 4.15
N LEU A 207 26.07 -8.25 5.44
CA LEU A 207 26.08 -7.33 6.57
C LEU A 207 27.38 -6.54 6.68
N ASN A 208 28.52 -7.11 6.28
CA ASN A 208 29.82 -6.40 6.27
C ASN A 208 30.02 -5.51 5.04
N SER A 209 29.11 -5.50 4.06
CA SER A 209 29.26 -4.67 2.87
C SER A 209 29.23 -3.18 3.22
N LYS A 210 30.22 -2.43 2.72
CA LYS A 210 30.32 -0.97 2.88
C LYS A 210 29.18 -0.20 2.18
N ARG A 211 28.39 -0.87 1.34
CA ARG A 211 27.20 -0.28 0.69
C ARG A 211 26.01 -0.19 1.65
N ASN A 212 26.07 -0.93 2.75
CA ASN A 212 25.01 -0.93 3.74
C ASN A 212 25.22 0.24 4.69
N ASN A 213 24.31 1.20 4.70
CA ASN A 213 24.36 2.43 5.49
C ASN A 213 23.10 2.66 6.33
N SER A 214 22.34 1.61 6.60
CA SER A 214 21.11 1.67 7.38
C SER A 214 20.93 0.45 8.27
N ASN A 215 20.06 0.55 9.25
CA ASN A 215 19.65 -0.55 10.09
C ASN A 215 19.03 -1.68 9.26
N ARG A 216 19.23 -2.92 9.70
CA ARG A 216 18.77 -4.14 9.02
C ARG A 216 17.95 -5.00 9.96
N ILE A 217 17.07 -5.78 9.37
CA ILE A 217 16.53 -6.98 10.00
C ILE A 217 16.99 -8.20 9.21
N VAL A 218 17.34 -9.26 9.93
CA VAL A 218 17.60 -10.58 9.36
C VAL A 218 16.52 -11.52 9.86
N GLN A 219 15.76 -12.07 8.95
CA GLN A 219 14.59 -12.90 9.26
C GLN A 219 14.76 -14.31 8.69
N LYS A 220 14.22 -15.31 9.38
CA LYS A 220 13.98 -16.62 8.78
C LYS A 220 13.13 -16.42 7.51
N TYR A 221 13.59 -16.96 6.39
CA TYR A 221 12.81 -16.94 5.17
C TYR A 221 11.65 -17.95 5.28
N ILE A 222 10.43 -17.45 5.19
CA ILE A 222 9.24 -18.29 5.21
C ILE A 222 8.91 -18.70 3.78
N GLN A 223 9.03 -20.00 3.50
CA GLN A 223 8.64 -20.54 2.21
C GLN A 223 7.13 -20.78 2.20
N GLY A 224 6.41 -20.09 1.33
CA GLY A 224 4.95 -20.18 1.25
C GLY A 224 4.38 -19.31 0.16
N LYS A 225 3.06 -19.35 0.02
CA LYS A 225 2.34 -18.46 -0.89
C LYS A 225 2.22 -17.08 -0.26
N GLN A 226 2.54 -16.06 -1.04
CA GLN A 226 2.45 -14.67 -0.61
C GLN A 226 1.12 -14.06 -1.06
N TYR A 227 0.48 -13.33 -0.16
CA TYR A 227 -0.80 -12.68 -0.40
C TYR A 227 -0.77 -11.23 0.04
N GLY A 228 -1.58 -10.41 -0.65
CA GLY A 228 -1.96 -9.08 -0.19
C GLY A 228 -3.45 -9.05 0.14
N VAL A 229 -3.80 -8.29 1.16
CA VAL A 229 -5.18 -7.99 1.55
C VAL A 229 -5.29 -6.53 1.93
N GLU A 230 -6.40 -5.89 1.61
CA GLU A 230 -6.68 -4.55 2.09
C GLU A 230 -7.76 -4.57 3.17
N ILE A 231 -7.60 -3.67 4.13
CA ILE A 231 -8.52 -3.39 5.21
C ILE A 231 -9.01 -1.96 5.05
N TYR A 232 -10.33 -1.77 4.99
CA TYR A 232 -10.97 -0.48 4.89
C TYR A 232 -11.77 -0.19 6.14
N GLY A 233 -11.78 1.05 6.60
CA GLY A 233 -12.63 1.46 7.71
C GLY A 233 -11.92 2.27 8.78
N CYS A 234 -12.57 2.38 9.93
CA CYS A 234 -12.10 3.07 11.13
C CYS A 234 -12.40 2.23 12.36
N PRO A 235 -11.82 2.55 13.54
CA PRO A 235 -12.04 1.78 14.77
C PRO A 235 -13.51 1.42 15.03
N GLY A 236 -13.77 0.15 15.26
CA GLY A 236 -15.11 -0.41 15.46
C GLY A 236 -15.88 -0.79 14.19
N ASN A 237 -15.35 -0.48 13.00
CA ASN A 237 -15.98 -0.88 11.73
C ASN A 237 -14.92 -1.08 10.65
N TYR A 238 -14.53 -2.34 10.43
CA TYR A 238 -13.54 -2.72 9.44
C TYR A 238 -14.11 -3.70 8.41
N HIS A 239 -13.79 -3.47 7.16
CA HIS A 239 -14.11 -4.31 6.02
C HIS A 239 -12.82 -4.94 5.49
N ILE A 240 -12.76 -6.27 5.52
CA ILE A 240 -11.62 -7.02 4.99
C ILE A 240 -11.93 -7.37 3.55
N PHE A 241 -11.09 -6.93 2.63
CA PHE A 241 -11.23 -7.19 1.21
C PHE A 241 -10.67 -8.58 0.86
N PRO A 242 -10.98 -9.11 -0.34
CA PRO A 242 -10.44 -10.41 -0.76
C PRO A 242 -8.93 -10.42 -0.83
N LEU A 243 -8.36 -11.61 -0.68
CA LEU A 243 -6.94 -11.88 -0.87
C LEU A 243 -6.58 -11.88 -2.36
N PHE A 244 -5.37 -11.40 -2.65
CA PHE A 244 -4.72 -11.60 -3.95
C PHE A 244 -3.37 -12.27 -3.74
N GLU A 245 -3.14 -13.39 -4.43
CA GLU A 245 -1.87 -14.11 -4.41
C GLU A 245 -0.85 -13.38 -5.29
N PHE A 246 0.36 -13.20 -4.79
CA PHE A 246 1.48 -12.59 -5.52
C PHE A 246 2.39 -13.66 -6.09
N THR A 247 2.76 -13.52 -7.37
CA THR A 247 3.79 -14.36 -7.97
C THR A 247 5.16 -13.90 -7.52
N LEU A 248 5.97 -14.84 -7.07
CA LEU A 248 7.34 -14.62 -6.63
C LEU A 248 8.32 -14.95 -7.75
N ASN A 249 9.43 -14.23 -7.81
CA ASN A 249 10.55 -14.58 -8.68
C ASN A 249 11.32 -15.81 -8.12
N GLN A 250 12.33 -16.27 -8.84
CA GLN A 250 13.21 -17.38 -8.43
C GLN A 250 13.92 -17.17 -7.09
N TYR A 251 13.96 -15.94 -6.58
CA TYR A 251 14.54 -15.58 -5.28
C TYR A 251 13.49 -15.44 -4.18
N GLY A 252 12.23 -15.79 -4.44
CA GLY A 252 11.14 -15.67 -3.47
C GLY A 252 10.73 -14.23 -3.15
N ILE A 253 11.05 -13.29 -4.02
CA ILE A 253 10.72 -11.87 -3.88
C ILE A 253 9.78 -11.49 -5.01
N SER A 254 8.73 -10.70 -4.72
CA SER A 254 7.85 -10.22 -5.78
C SER A 254 8.64 -9.41 -6.80
N SER A 255 8.56 -9.83 -8.06
CA SER A 255 9.29 -9.19 -9.15
C SER A 255 8.44 -8.10 -9.80
N PRO A 256 8.99 -6.91 -10.08
CA PRO A 256 8.29 -5.92 -10.90
C PRO A 256 8.18 -6.34 -12.37
N LYS A 257 9.06 -7.23 -12.84
CA LYS A 257 8.95 -7.82 -14.18
C LYS A 257 8.15 -9.12 -14.08
N LEU A 258 6.95 -9.12 -14.68
CA LEU A 258 6.04 -10.26 -14.74
C LEU A 258 5.55 -10.74 -13.36
N SER A 259 5.37 -9.83 -12.39
CA SER A 259 4.64 -10.21 -11.18
C SER A 259 3.15 -10.20 -11.48
N GLU A 260 2.50 -11.24 -11.06
CA GLU A 260 1.05 -11.44 -11.21
C GLU A 260 0.40 -11.32 -9.83
N LYS A 261 -0.75 -10.65 -9.78
CA LYS A 261 -1.67 -10.76 -8.65
C LYS A 261 -2.89 -11.51 -9.15
N ASN A 262 -3.14 -12.66 -8.60
CA ASN A 262 -4.26 -13.50 -8.95
C ASN A 262 -5.30 -13.51 -7.82
N GLY A 263 -6.54 -13.40 -8.14
CA GLY A 263 -7.65 -13.43 -7.18
C GLY A 263 -8.98 -13.06 -7.81
N PRO A 264 -9.96 -12.74 -6.98
CA PRO A 264 -9.93 -12.74 -5.52
C PRO A 264 -10.01 -14.14 -4.90
N PHE A 265 -9.40 -14.30 -3.73
CA PHE A 265 -9.58 -15.47 -2.89
C PHE A 265 -10.33 -15.09 -1.60
N PRO A 266 -11.15 -16.00 -1.06
CA PRO A 266 -11.87 -15.74 0.18
C PRO A 266 -10.91 -15.61 1.37
N VAL A 267 -11.25 -14.72 2.28
CA VAL A 267 -10.62 -14.64 3.60
C VAL A 267 -11.36 -15.60 4.53
N ASP A 268 -10.66 -16.60 5.06
CA ASP A 268 -11.26 -17.52 6.01
C ASP A 268 -11.56 -16.85 7.38
N ASN A 269 -12.37 -17.49 8.19
CA ASN A 269 -12.79 -16.95 9.47
C ASN A 269 -11.63 -16.70 10.46
N GLU A 270 -10.57 -17.49 10.40
CA GLU A 270 -9.40 -17.33 11.26
C GLU A 270 -8.60 -16.10 10.85
N LEU A 271 -8.25 -16.00 9.58
CA LEU A 271 -7.55 -14.84 9.04
C LEU A 271 -8.36 -13.56 9.23
N GLN A 272 -9.67 -13.60 9.03
CA GLN A 272 -10.53 -12.44 9.25
C GLN A 272 -10.42 -11.92 10.69
N LYS A 273 -10.44 -12.82 11.69
CA LYS A 273 -10.26 -12.44 13.10
C LYS A 273 -8.88 -11.83 13.35
N ILE A 274 -7.83 -12.40 12.77
CA ILE A 274 -6.46 -11.88 12.86
C ILE A 274 -6.39 -10.45 12.30
N LEU A 275 -6.93 -10.23 11.10
CA LEU A 275 -6.89 -8.93 10.43
C LEU A 275 -7.73 -7.87 11.14
N ILE A 276 -8.91 -8.22 11.64
CA ILE A 276 -9.71 -7.29 12.45
C ILE A 276 -8.99 -6.95 13.75
N SER A 277 -8.43 -7.95 14.45
CA SER A 277 -7.65 -7.70 15.66
C SER A 277 -6.43 -6.80 15.38
N LEU A 278 -5.74 -7.02 14.26
CA LEU A 278 -4.66 -6.16 13.81
C LEU A 278 -5.13 -4.72 13.59
N ALA A 279 -6.23 -4.55 12.85
CA ALA A 279 -6.78 -3.25 12.53
C ALA A 279 -7.19 -2.46 13.80
N GLU A 280 -7.80 -3.14 14.77
CA GLU A 280 -8.15 -2.54 16.07
C GLU A 280 -6.91 -2.14 16.88
N LYS A 281 -5.90 -3.00 16.96
CA LYS A 281 -4.66 -2.71 17.69
C LYS A 281 -3.87 -1.57 17.06
N MET A 282 -3.81 -1.53 15.73
CA MET A 282 -3.20 -0.45 14.96
C MET A 282 -4.09 0.79 14.85
N ARG A 283 -5.36 0.70 15.23
CA ARG A 283 -6.35 1.79 15.10
C ARG A 283 -6.42 2.34 13.67
N PHE A 284 -6.45 1.45 12.66
CA PHE A 284 -6.55 1.90 11.28
C PHE A 284 -7.76 2.80 11.07
N CYS A 285 -7.57 3.87 10.30
CA CYS A 285 -8.64 4.76 9.89
C CYS A 285 -8.38 5.21 8.44
N GLY A 286 -9.01 4.53 7.50
CA GLY A 286 -8.76 4.65 6.07
C GLY A 286 -8.50 3.31 5.41
N ILE A 287 -7.53 3.25 4.52
CA ILE A 287 -7.14 2.05 3.77
C ILE A 287 -5.75 1.59 4.21
N ALA A 288 -5.63 0.32 4.58
CA ALA A 288 -4.33 -0.30 4.89
C ALA A 288 -4.17 -1.62 4.13
N GLN A 289 -3.01 -1.84 3.51
CA GLN A 289 -2.62 -3.12 2.93
C GLN A 289 -1.79 -3.91 3.92
N VAL A 290 -2.07 -5.20 4.03
CA VAL A 290 -1.30 -6.17 4.81
C VAL A 290 -0.75 -7.22 3.86
N ASP A 291 0.57 -7.40 3.87
CA ASP A 291 1.24 -8.46 3.13
C ASP A 291 1.43 -9.68 4.04
N LEU A 292 1.03 -10.84 3.54
CA LEU A 292 0.93 -12.09 4.27
C LEU A 292 1.71 -13.21 3.56
N ILE A 293 2.22 -14.17 4.33
CA ILE A 293 2.66 -15.47 3.81
C ILE A 293 1.85 -16.56 4.50
N PHE A 294 1.28 -17.47 3.70
CA PHE A 294 0.66 -18.69 4.22
C PHE A 294 1.64 -19.85 4.07
N SER A 295 2.04 -20.41 5.21
CA SER A 295 2.96 -21.56 5.29
C SER A 295 2.65 -22.41 6.50
N ASP A 296 2.72 -23.73 6.37
CA ASP A 296 2.49 -24.68 7.45
C ASP A 296 1.19 -24.43 8.22
N ASN A 297 0.11 -24.16 7.50
CA ASN A 297 -1.22 -23.79 8.03
C ASN A 297 -1.22 -22.59 8.98
N LYS A 298 -0.31 -21.63 8.77
CA LYS A 298 -0.20 -20.39 9.53
C LYS A 298 -0.10 -19.18 8.63
N TRP A 299 -0.71 -18.08 9.06
CA TRP A 299 -0.61 -16.79 8.43
C TRP A 299 0.48 -15.94 9.10
N TYR A 300 1.53 -15.63 8.37
CA TYR A 300 2.60 -14.72 8.81
C TYR A 300 2.34 -13.33 8.26
N ILE A 301 2.36 -12.31 9.13
CA ILE A 301 2.29 -10.91 8.72
C ILE A 301 3.71 -10.45 8.40
N ILE A 302 3.92 -9.95 7.17
CA ILE A 302 5.25 -9.59 6.66
C ILE A 302 5.47 -8.09 6.62
N GLU A 303 4.45 -7.34 6.17
CA GLU A 303 4.51 -5.88 6.01
C GLU A 303 3.10 -5.29 6.12
N ILE A 304 3.04 -4.05 6.61
CA ILE A 304 1.80 -3.29 6.73
C ILE A 304 2.03 -1.92 6.09
N ASN A 305 1.16 -1.55 5.16
CA ASN A 305 1.19 -0.29 4.44
C ASN A 305 -0.10 0.51 4.72
N PRO A 306 -0.13 1.38 5.75
CA PRO A 306 -1.33 2.13 6.15
C PRO A 306 -1.53 3.36 5.26
N ARG A 307 -1.82 3.16 3.99
CA ARG A 307 -2.00 4.17 2.95
C ARG A 307 -2.56 3.57 1.68
N LEU A 308 -2.97 4.42 0.74
CA LEU A 308 -3.27 4.00 -0.63
C LEU A 308 -2.04 3.32 -1.27
N ASN A 309 -2.28 2.32 -2.09
CA ASN A 309 -1.23 1.49 -2.67
C ASN A 309 -1.68 0.82 -3.98
N GLY A 310 -0.81 0.00 -4.58
CA GLY A 310 -1.14 -0.68 -5.84
C GLY A 310 -2.27 -1.71 -5.74
N MET A 311 -2.59 -2.23 -4.55
CA MET A 311 -3.75 -3.09 -4.34
C MET A 311 -5.06 -2.30 -4.39
N THR A 312 -5.07 -1.05 -3.91
CA THR A 312 -6.24 -0.17 -3.96
C THR A 312 -6.76 -0.05 -5.38
N TYR A 313 -5.86 0.17 -6.36
CA TYR A 313 -6.28 0.26 -7.77
C TYR A 313 -6.67 -1.09 -8.37
N THR A 314 -6.08 -2.18 -7.88
CA THR A 314 -6.51 -3.54 -8.24
C THR A 314 -7.96 -3.76 -7.78
N ASN A 315 -8.28 -3.38 -6.55
CA ASN A 315 -9.64 -3.46 -6.02
C ASN A 315 -10.61 -2.50 -6.73
N CYS A 316 -10.17 -1.29 -7.07
CA CYS A 316 -10.94 -0.36 -7.89
C CYS A 316 -11.32 -0.97 -9.24
N ALA A 317 -10.35 -1.59 -9.91
CA ALA A 317 -10.57 -2.24 -11.20
C ALA A 317 -11.52 -3.45 -11.09
N TYR A 318 -11.34 -4.25 -10.05
CA TYR A 318 -12.16 -5.42 -9.77
C TYR A 318 -13.63 -5.05 -9.55
N LEU A 319 -13.87 -4.03 -8.71
CA LEU A 319 -15.21 -3.59 -8.35
C LEU A 319 -15.84 -2.62 -9.35
N GLY A 320 -15.07 -2.13 -10.33
CA GLY A 320 -15.52 -1.08 -11.22
C GLY A 320 -15.83 0.25 -10.51
N LYS A 321 -15.17 0.50 -9.36
CA LYS A 321 -15.35 1.68 -8.51
C LYS A 321 -14.08 2.55 -8.52
N SER A 322 -14.25 3.85 -8.29
CA SER A 322 -13.12 4.73 -8.01
C SER A 322 -12.65 4.61 -6.56
N VAL A 323 -11.45 5.11 -6.27
CA VAL A 323 -10.96 5.20 -4.89
C VAL A 323 -11.86 6.08 -4.01
N PHE A 324 -12.48 7.11 -4.60
CA PHE A 324 -13.45 7.96 -3.91
C PHE A 324 -14.70 7.17 -3.48
N ASP A 325 -15.23 6.31 -4.38
CA ASP A 325 -16.35 5.42 -4.05
C ASP A 325 -15.97 4.45 -2.93
N LEU A 326 -14.76 3.85 -2.97
CA LEU A 326 -14.32 2.93 -1.93
C LEU A 326 -14.19 3.61 -0.57
N LEU A 327 -13.56 4.78 -0.52
CA LEU A 327 -13.45 5.55 0.72
C LEU A 327 -14.82 6.00 1.23
N TYR A 328 -15.71 6.40 0.34
CA TYR A 328 -17.06 6.82 0.72
C TYR A 328 -17.86 5.65 1.29
N ASP A 329 -17.92 4.54 0.58
CA ASP A 329 -18.72 3.38 0.97
C ASP A 329 -18.21 2.72 2.26
N PHE A 330 -16.89 2.56 2.41
CA PHE A 330 -16.29 1.77 3.50
C PHE A 330 -15.68 2.59 4.63
N CYS A 331 -15.48 3.89 4.47
CA CYS A 331 -14.94 4.75 5.52
C CYS A 331 -15.92 5.87 5.89
N ILE A 332 -16.41 6.65 4.91
CA ILE A 332 -17.24 7.84 5.19
C ILE A 332 -18.63 7.47 5.66
N ILE A 333 -19.36 6.58 4.97
CA ILE A 333 -20.70 6.16 5.37
C ILE A 333 -20.71 5.58 6.76
N PRO A 334 -19.86 4.61 7.13
CA PRO A 334 -19.78 4.09 8.48
C PRO A 334 -19.49 5.18 9.52
N PHE A 335 -18.59 6.10 9.17
CA PHE A 335 -18.24 7.22 10.04
C PHE A 335 -19.43 8.16 10.29
N LYS A 336 -20.17 8.53 9.23
CA LYS A 336 -21.40 9.33 9.34
C LYS A 336 -22.46 8.64 10.20
N LYS A 337 -22.69 7.34 9.99
CA LYS A 337 -23.61 6.55 10.82
C LYS A 337 -23.22 6.58 12.30
N ARG A 338 -21.92 6.51 12.59
CA ARG A 338 -21.40 6.61 13.97
C ARG A 338 -21.65 7.98 14.59
N LEU A 339 -21.41 9.07 13.83
CA LEU A 339 -21.66 10.44 14.30
C LEU A 339 -23.15 10.66 14.60
N ALA A 340 -24.06 10.18 13.74
CA ALA A 340 -25.49 10.29 13.95
C ALA A 340 -25.94 9.57 15.24
N LYS A 341 -25.37 8.42 15.53
CA LYS A 341 -25.68 7.62 16.72
C LYS A 341 -25.13 8.20 18.03
N GLN A 342 -24.03 8.96 17.99
CA GLN A 342 -23.49 9.64 19.18
C GLN A 342 -24.40 10.79 19.65
N ASN A 343 -25.23 11.33 18.76
CA ASN A 343 -26.18 12.38 19.07
C ASN A 343 -27.55 11.83 19.62
N ASP A 344 -27.83 10.56 19.34
CA ASP A 344 -28.99 9.84 19.90
C ASP A 344 -28.47 8.89 20.98
N ASP A 345 -28.83 9.13 22.23
CA ASP A 345 -28.41 8.37 23.44
C ASP A 345 -28.85 6.89 23.34
N ILE A 346 -28.12 6.08 22.59
CA ILE A 346 -28.40 4.67 22.35
C ILE A 346 -27.29 3.80 22.92
N SER A 347 -27.37 3.54 24.21
CA SER A 347 -26.70 2.40 24.86
C SER A 347 -27.32 1.10 24.34
N GLY A 348 -26.62 0.35 23.52
CA GLY A 348 -27.04 -1.02 23.17
C GLY A 348 -27.03 -1.40 21.70
N ILE A 349 -26.15 -0.81 20.85
CA ILE A 349 -26.03 -1.25 19.49
C ILE A 349 -25.00 -2.37 19.38
N ASP A 350 -25.50 -3.55 19.05
CA ASP A 350 -24.72 -4.68 18.60
C ASP A 350 -23.99 -4.30 17.30
N TRP A 351 -22.67 -4.08 17.40
CA TRP A 351 -21.77 -3.87 16.28
C TRP A 351 -21.46 -5.21 15.60
N THR A 352 -22.50 -6.05 15.37
CA THR A 352 -22.33 -7.14 14.42
C THR A 352 -22.01 -6.50 13.08
N LEU A 353 -20.73 -6.56 12.77
CA LEU A 353 -20.17 -6.20 11.48
C LEU A 353 -21.10 -6.70 10.37
N GLU A 354 -21.61 -5.80 9.54
CA GLU A 354 -22.00 -6.15 8.19
C GLU A 354 -20.73 -6.65 7.53
N ARG A 355 -20.50 -7.96 7.64
CA ARG A 355 -19.30 -8.60 7.10
C ARG A 355 -19.37 -8.49 5.60
N THR A 356 -18.42 -7.79 5.02
CA THR A 356 -18.24 -7.81 3.57
C THR A 356 -17.93 -9.26 3.22
N GLN A 357 -18.88 -9.95 2.57
CA GLN A 357 -18.70 -11.34 2.11
C GLN A 357 -18.11 -11.33 0.70
N LEU A 358 -17.49 -12.41 0.29
CA LEU A 358 -16.98 -12.55 -1.07
C LEU A 358 -18.09 -12.35 -2.12
N SER A 359 -19.33 -12.76 -1.80
CA SER A 359 -20.54 -12.51 -2.60
C SER A 359 -20.79 -11.03 -2.89
N ASP A 360 -20.34 -10.12 -2.03
CA ASP A 360 -20.51 -8.68 -2.21
C ASP A 360 -19.56 -8.12 -3.27
N PHE A 361 -18.52 -8.89 -3.62
CA PHE A 361 -17.52 -8.53 -4.62
C PHE A 361 -17.81 -9.11 -6.02
N GLY A 362 -18.84 -9.93 -6.18
CA GLY A 362 -19.19 -10.56 -7.47
C GLY A 362 -18.41 -11.85 -7.78
N SER A 363 -18.64 -12.40 -8.99
CA SER A 363 -18.06 -13.69 -9.45
C SER A 363 -16.78 -13.52 -10.27
N ASN A 364 -16.41 -12.28 -10.60
CA ASN A 364 -15.27 -12.01 -11.46
C ASN A 364 -13.95 -12.54 -10.87
N LYS A 365 -13.09 -13.02 -11.76
CA LYS A 365 -11.67 -13.28 -11.49
C LYS A 365 -10.84 -12.12 -12.02
N LEU A 366 -9.69 -11.89 -11.45
CA LEU A 366 -8.79 -10.82 -11.85
C LEU A 366 -7.36 -11.32 -11.91
N LEU A 367 -6.66 -10.92 -12.95
CA LEU A 367 -5.22 -11.03 -13.05
C LEU A 367 -4.63 -9.64 -13.27
N ASN A 368 -3.76 -9.20 -12.36
CA ASN A 368 -3.01 -7.96 -12.49
C ASN A 368 -1.55 -8.28 -12.79
N VAL A 369 -1.09 -7.86 -13.97
CA VAL A 369 0.23 -8.20 -14.51
C VAL A 369 1.06 -6.95 -14.70
N LYS A 370 2.30 -7.00 -14.27
CA LYS A 370 3.30 -5.97 -14.57
C LYS A 370 4.10 -6.38 -15.80
N LEU A 371 3.98 -5.56 -16.84
CA LEU A 371 4.64 -5.73 -18.13
C LEU A 371 5.80 -4.73 -18.27
N PRO A 372 6.79 -4.99 -19.11
CA PRO A 372 7.74 -3.97 -19.52
C PRO A 372 7.03 -2.75 -20.11
N ILE A 373 7.72 -1.62 -20.17
CA ILE A 373 7.20 -0.44 -20.87
C ILE A 373 6.95 -0.82 -22.34
N LEU A 374 5.73 -0.55 -22.81
CA LEU A 374 5.27 -0.92 -24.14
C LEU A 374 5.42 0.25 -25.11
N SER A 375 5.62 -0.06 -26.40
CA SER A 375 5.50 0.93 -27.48
C SER A 375 4.04 1.37 -27.63
N SER A 376 3.85 2.53 -28.29
CA SER A 376 2.49 3.05 -28.57
C SER A 376 1.63 2.09 -29.38
N GLU A 377 2.25 1.33 -30.31
CA GLU A 377 1.57 0.33 -31.14
C GLU A 377 1.09 -0.85 -30.30
N LYS A 378 1.97 -1.43 -29.47
CA LYS A 378 1.60 -2.52 -28.55
C LYS A 378 0.54 -2.10 -27.55
N MET A 379 0.66 -0.88 -27.04
CA MET A 379 -0.34 -0.30 -26.16
C MET A 379 -1.70 -0.18 -26.85
N ALA A 380 -1.73 0.30 -28.11
CA ALA A 380 -2.96 0.39 -28.90
C ALA A 380 -3.56 -0.97 -29.23
N GLU A 381 -2.73 -2.01 -29.36
CA GLU A 381 -3.17 -3.38 -29.58
C GLU A 381 -3.80 -3.97 -28.30
N LEU A 382 -3.17 -3.79 -27.14
CA LEU A 382 -3.71 -4.24 -25.86
C LEU A 382 -5.06 -3.58 -25.52
N LYS A 383 -5.22 -2.30 -25.83
CA LYS A 383 -6.47 -1.55 -25.61
C LYS A 383 -7.68 -2.10 -26.38
N LYS A 384 -7.44 -2.87 -27.44
CA LYS A 384 -8.53 -3.49 -28.25
C LYS A 384 -9.03 -4.81 -27.64
N ILE A 385 -8.32 -5.37 -26.66
CA ILE A 385 -8.69 -6.63 -26.04
C ILE A 385 -9.78 -6.37 -24.99
N ASP A 386 -10.92 -7.00 -25.13
CA ASP A 386 -12.02 -6.90 -24.18
C ASP A 386 -11.61 -7.44 -22.79
N GLY A 387 -12.09 -6.77 -21.74
CA GLY A 387 -11.74 -7.11 -20.34
C GLY A 387 -10.37 -6.62 -19.89
N VAL A 388 -9.54 -6.05 -20.78
CA VAL A 388 -8.22 -5.52 -20.45
C VAL A 388 -8.30 -4.06 -20.01
N LYS A 389 -7.74 -3.76 -18.85
CA LYS A 389 -7.57 -2.40 -18.33
C LYS A 389 -6.07 -2.12 -18.16
N ILE A 390 -5.60 -1.02 -18.70
CA ILE A 390 -4.19 -0.66 -18.65
C ILE A 390 -4.02 0.52 -17.70
N LEU A 391 -3.19 0.30 -16.70
CA LEU A 391 -2.73 1.33 -15.79
C LEU A 391 -1.34 1.77 -16.24
N ASN A 392 -1.21 3.01 -16.66
CA ASN A 392 0.08 3.55 -17.07
C ASN A 392 0.85 4.10 -15.87
N GLN A 393 2.09 3.70 -15.73
CA GLN A 393 3.01 4.28 -14.75
C GLN A 393 4.05 5.14 -15.45
N THR A 394 4.52 6.19 -14.75
CA THR A 394 5.55 7.07 -15.27
C THR A 394 6.80 6.31 -15.68
N ASN A 395 7.27 6.58 -16.90
CA ASN A 395 8.51 6.05 -17.44
C ASN A 395 9.67 6.96 -17.03
N ASN A 396 10.53 6.51 -16.14
CA ASN A 396 11.75 7.21 -15.78
C ASN A 396 12.96 6.65 -16.57
N LYS A 397 13.24 7.22 -17.74
CA LYS A 397 14.33 6.78 -18.62
C LYS A 397 15.72 6.99 -18.01
N GLU A 398 15.86 7.89 -17.05
CA GLU A 398 17.12 8.24 -16.40
C GLU A 398 17.44 7.35 -15.19
N ALA A 399 16.50 6.52 -14.77
CA ALA A 399 16.66 5.65 -13.61
C ALA A 399 17.77 4.62 -13.85
N LYS A 400 18.68 4.51 -12.88
CA LYS A 400 19.79 3.56 -12.93
C LYS A 400 19.36 2.12 -12.68
N GLN A 401 18.25 1.92 -11.95
CA GLN A 401 17.73 0.59 -11.62
C GLN A 401 16.52 0.26 -12.48
N GLU A 402 16.43 -0.97 -12.94
CA GLU A 402 15.32 -1.45 -13.78
C GLU A 402 13.92 -1.20 -13.16
N ARG A 403 13.82 -1.28 -11.82
CA ARG A 403 12.56 -1.04 -11.11
C ARG A 403 12.11 0.42 -11.16
N GLU A 404 13.07 1.34 -11.23
CA GLU A 404 12.81 2.78 -11.28
C GLU A 404 12.48 3.25 -12.70
N LYS A 405 12.82 2.44 -13.71
CA LYS A 405 12.52 2.75 -15.11
C LYS A 405 11.02 2.77 -15.41
N GLY A 406 10.25 2.15 -14.56
CA GLY A 406 8.79 2.04 -14.72
C GLY A 406 8.36 0.73 -15.38
N PHE A 407 7.06 0.54 -15.43
CA PHE A 407 6.42 -0.64 -16.04
C PHE A 407 5.00 -0.27 -16.46
N CYS A 408 4.44 -1.06 -17.38
CA CYS A 408 3.03 -1.02 -17.70
C CYS A 408 2.30 -2.03 -16.81
N GLU A 409 1.25 -1.61 -16.13
CA GLU A 409 0.40 -2.50 -15.35
C GLU A 409 -0.87 -2.80 -16.16
N CYS A 410 -1.13 -4.07 -16.37
CA CYS A 410 -2.28 -4.56 -17.11
C CYS A 410 -3.17 -5.40 -16.21
N ILE A 411 -4.44 -5.03 -16.10
CA ILE A 411 -5.43 -5.74 -15.30
C ILE A 411 -6.44 -6.38 -16.26
N ILE A 412 -6.63 -7.70 -16.10
CA ILE A 412 -7.60 -8.49 -16.83
C ILE A 412 -8.68 -8.89 -15.83
N VAL A 413 -9.95 -8.67 -16.19
CA VAL A 413 -11.11 -9.07 -15.39
C VAL A 413 -12.06 -9.88 -16.26
N ASP A 414 -12.39 -11.11 -15.85
CA ASP A 414 -13.38 -11.96 -16.51
C ASP A 414 -14.05 -12.88 -15.48
N GLU A 415 -15.27 -13.27 -15.70
CA GLU A 415 -15.97 -14.28 -14.88
C GLU A 415 -15.42 -15.69 -15.13
N ASN A 416 -14.83 -15.92 -16.29
CA ASN A 416 -14.34 -17.22 -16.74
C ASN A 416 -12.81 -17.28 -16.64
N GLU A 417 -12.29 -18.13 -15.76
CA GLU A 417 -10.87 -18.33 -15.53
C GLU A 417 -10.11 -18.75 -16.81
N LEU A 418 -10.69 -19.64 -17.61
CA LEU A 418 -10.10 -20.06 -18.89
C LEU A 418 -9.95 -18.91 -19.89
N LYS A 419 -10.93 -18.03 -19.96
CA LYS A 419 -10.87 -16.81 -20.77
C LYS A 419 -9.78 -15.84 -20.27
N LEU A 420 -9.65 -15.72 -18.95
CA LEU A 420 -8.63 -14.88 -18.33
C LEU A 420 -7.24 -15.38 -18.70
N GLU A 421 -6.98 -16.69 -18.61
CA GLU A 421 -5.73 -17.31 -19.06
C GLU A 421 -5.47 -17.12 -20.55
N GLN A 422 -6.48 -17.35 -21.41
CA GLN A 422 -6.36 -17.13 -22.86
C GLN A 422 -6.03 -15.67 -23.19
N THR A 423 -6.65 -14.72 -22.49
CA THR A 423 -6.36 -13.29 -22.65
C THR A 423 -4.94 -12.96 -22.23
N PHE A 424 -4.49 -13.56 -21.13
CA PHE A 424 -3.12 -13.38 -20.65
C PHE A 424 -2.07 -13.91 -21.65
N GLU A 425 -2.30 -15.09 -22.25
CA GLU A 425 -1.40 -15.63 -23.28
C GLU A 425 -1.35 -14.73 -24.53
N LYS A 426 -2.46 -14.12 -24.94
CA LYS A 426 -2.47 -13.11 -26.02
C LYS A 426 -1.61 -11.90 -25.64
N ILE A 427 -1.73 -11.40 -24.41
CA ILE A 427 -0.91 -10.28 -23.92
C ILE A 427 0.57 -10.63 -23.95
N LYS A 428 0.95 -11.81 -23.45
CA LYS A 428 2.33 -12.29 -23.52
C LYS A 428 2.86 -12.30 -24.95
N THR A 429 2.07 -12.79 -25.90
CA THR A 429 2.44 -12.83 -27.31
C THR A 429 2.69 -11.44 -27.89
N ILE A 430 1.82 -10.48 -27.58
CA ILE A 430 1.99 -9.08 -28.02
C ILE A 430 3.27 -8.48 -27.42
N CYS A 431 3.53 -8.76 -26.12
CA CYS A 431 4.72 -8.23 -25.45
C CYS A 431 6.03 -8.83 -25.97
N THR A 432 6.03 -10.13 -26.32
CA THR A 432 7.22 -10.87 -26.75
C THR A 432 7.55 -10.71 -28.24
N ASN A 433 6.56 -10.44 -29.08
CA ASN A 433 6.81 -10.19 -30.49
C ASN A 433 7.71 -8.95 -30.61
N SER A 434 9.00 -9.18 -30.88
CA SER A 434 9.91 -8.11 -31.27
C SER A 434 9.34 -7.48 -32.53
N SER A 435 9.05 -6.19 -32.51
CA SER A 435 8.99 -5.41 -33.72
C SER A 435 10.33 -5.62 -34.45
N THR A 436 10.27 -6.39 -35.52
CA THR A 436 11.36 -6.41 -36.48
C THR A 436 11.46 -5.00 -37.05
N GLU A 437 12.36 -4.19 -36.47
CA GLU A 437 13.03 -3.06 -37.09
C GLU A 437 14.46 -2.99 -36.56
#